data_4feae447298bb5aa9dc77abc1857f34b
#
_entry.id   4feae447298bb5aa9dc77abc1857f34b
#
_cell.length_a   1.000
_cell.length_b   1.000
_cell.length_c   1.000
_cell.angle_alpha   90.00
_cell.angle_beta   90.00
_cell.angle_gamma   90.00
#
_symmetry.space_group_name_H-M   'P 1'
#
loop_
_entity.id
_entity.type
_entity.pdbx_description
1 polymer ?
#
loop_
_entity_poly.entity_id
_entity_poly.type
_entity_poly.pdbx_seq_one_letter_code
_entity_poly.pdbx_strand_id
1 'polypeptide(L)'
;MIENTNAETIALEPDEAATQAPGPAATAASPAEPLADRVKRLESEGDVAADYLEELLDIADLDGDLDMDVEGDRAAVSIVGDGLDPLVGPDGMVLEALQELTRLAVYRDTGERSRLMLDIGGYRAGVRENLVKLARDAIADVRDEGEAVKLAPMTPFERKIVHDEVASAGLSSESEGVEPSRCVVILPST
;
A
#
# COMPACT_ATOMS: atom_id res chain seq x y z
N MET A 1 -75.45 18.80 -7.94
CA MET A 1 -75.69 19.16 -9.34
C MET A 1 -74.39 18.88 -10.08
N ILE A 2 -74.49 17.92 -10.90
CA ILE A 2 -73.78 17.57 -12.14
C ILE A 2 -72.36 17.04 -11.92
N GLU A 3 -72.15 15.70 -11.94
CA GLU A 3 -71.93 14.79 -13.10
C GLU A 3 -70.81 15.27 -14.02
N ASN A 4 -69.80 14.55 -14.38
CA ASN A 4 -69.80 13.23 -15.02
C ASN A 4 -68.34 12.74 -15.16
N THR A 5 -68.06 11.51 -14.78
CA THR A 5 -67.67 10.40 -15.62
C THR A 5 -66.65 10.73 -16.75
N ASN A 6 -65.48 10.17 -16.72
CA ASN A 6 -65.16 9.07 -17.62
C ASN A 6 -63.87 8.32 -17.15
N ALA A 7 -64.06 7.07 -16.86
CA ALA A 7 -63.01 6.09 -16.73
C ALA A 7 -62.58 5.66 -18.13
N GLU A 8 -61.33 5.78 -18.47
CA GLU A 8 -60.79 5.05 -19.62
C GLU A 8 -59.50 4.33 -19.18
N THR A 9 -59.75 3.07 -18.90
CA THR A 9 -58.74 2.03 -18.64
C THR A 9 -57.98 1.80 -19.93
N ILE A 10 -56.75 2.27 -19.99
CA ILE A 10 -55.79 1.76 -21.02
C ILE A 10 -54.89 0.75 -20.35
N ALA A 11 -55.14 -0.51 -20.62
CA ALA A 11 -54.24 -1.61 -20.34
C ALA A 11 -53.01 -1.45 -21.23
N LEU A 12 -51.85 -1.22 -20.63
CA LEU A 12 -50.57 -1.35 -21.29
C LEU A 12 -49.97 -2.68 -20.83
N GLU A 13 -49.83 -3.57 -21.79
CA GLU A 13 -49.14 -4.82 -21.64
C GLU A 13 -47.66 -4.62 -21.27
N PRO A 14 -47.03 -5.52 -20.51
CA PRO A 14 -45.61 -5.42 -20.21
C PRO A 14 -44.79 -5.87 -21.41
N ASP A 15 -44.12 -4.93 -22.05
CA ASP A 15 -43.06 -5.22 -23.03
C ASP A 15 -41.81 -5.77 -22.30
N GLU A 16 -41.61 -7.06 -22.44
CA GLU A 16 -40.39 -7.75 -22.00
C GLU A 16 -39.20 -7.35 -22.89
N ALA A 17 -38.64 -6.21 -22.64
CA ALA A 17 -37.31 -5.90 -23.15
C ALA A 17 -36.26 -6.37 -22.16
N ALA A 18 -35.74 -7.56 -22.35
CA ALA A 18 -34.58 -8.10 -21.67
C ALA A 18 -33.37 -7.15 -21.88
N THR A 19 -33.14 -6.28 -20.94
CA THR A 19 -31.90 -5.50 -20.87
C THR A 19 -30.79 -6.40 -20.34
N GLN A 20 -30.06 -7.03 -21.26
CA GLN A 20 -28.78 -7.67 -20.96
C GLN A 20 -27.83 -6.61 -20.42
N ALA A 21 -27.49 -6.72 -19.13
CA ALA A 21 -26.38 -6.01 -18.56
C ALA A 21 -25.09 -6.40 -19.31
N PRO A 22 -24.23 -5.46 -19.73
CA PRO A 22 -22.94 -5.80 -20.28
C PRO A 22 -22.13 -6.51 -19.20
N GLY A 23 -21.77 -7.77 -19.45
CA GLY A 23 -20.85 -8.53 -18.62
C GLY A 23 -19.51 -7.78 -18.50
N PRO A 24 -18.72 -8.06 -17.45
CA PRO A 24 -17.44 -7.41 -17.29
C PRO A 24 -16.58 -7.64 -18.53
N ALA A 25 -16.23 -6.55 -19.20
CA ALA A 25 -15.28 -6.57 -20.31
C ALA A 25 -14.02 -7.29 -19.84
N ALA A 26 -13.74 -8.44 -20.43
CA ALA A 26 -12.47 -9.11 -20.27
C ALA A 26 -11.39 -8.09 -20.66
N THR A 27 -10.61 -7.67 -19.67
CA THR A 27 -9.44 -6.86 -19.87
C THR A 27 -8.53 -7.69 -20.77
N ALA A 28 -8.47 -7.32 -22.05
CA ALA A 28 -7.54 -7.91 -22.99
C ALA A 28 -6.15 -7.74 -22.39
N ALA A 29 -5.47 -8.85 -22.13
CA ALA A 29 -4.09 -8.84 -21.69
C ALA A 29 -3.29 -8.09 -22.78
N SER A 30 -2.83 -6.89 -22.46
CA SER A 30 -1.88 -6.16 -23.28
C SER A 30 -0.66 -7.06 -23.51
N PRO A 31 -0.07 -7.15 -24.70
CA PRO A 31 1.13 -7.95 -24.90
C PRO A 31 2.17 -7.54 -23.87
N ALA A 32 2.75 -8.51 -23.19
CA ALA A 32 3.73 -8.27 -22.14
C ALA A 32 4.86 -7.41 -22.70
N GLU A 33 5.07 -6.24 -22.13
CA GLU A 33 6.16 -5.32 -22.48
C GLU A 33 7.50 -6.08 -22.39
N PRO A 34 8.40 -5.93 -23.37
CA PRO A 34 9.74 -6.52 -23.30
C PRO A 34 10.47 -6.09 -22.01
N LEU A 35 11.16 -7.00 -21.36
CA LEU A 35 11.83 -6.73 -20.09
C LEU A 35 12.76 -5.51 -20.15
N ALA A 36 13.51 -5.36 -21.27
CA ALA A 36 14.42 -4.24 -21.47
C ALA A 36 13.71 -2.88 -21.56
N ASP A 37 12.53 -2.83 -22.18
CA ASP A 37 11.76 -1.60 -22.30
C ASP A 37 11.12 -1.22 -20.95
N ARG A 38 10.67 -2.23 -20.22
CA ARG A 38 10.16 -2.06 -18.85
C ARG A 38 11.23 -1.53 -17.89
N VAL A 39 12.45 -2.07 -17.94
CA VAL A 39 13.57 -1.60 -17.09
C VAL A 39 13.87 -0.12 -17.42
N LYS A 40 14.01 0.23 -18.69
CA LYS A 40 14.23 1.62 -19.11
C LYS A 40 13.13 2.59 -18.64
N ARG A 41 11.87 2.15 -18.70
CA ARG A 41 10.76 2.95 -18.20
C ARG A 41 10.85 3.17 -16.69
N LEU A 42 11.18 2.12 -15.92
CA LEU A 42 11.36 2.21 -14.49
C LEU A 42 12.59 3.04 -14.09
N GLU A 43 13.68 2.95 -14.84
CA GLU A 43 14.84 3.83 -14.68
C GLU A 43 14.43 5.30 -14.91
N SER A 44 13.70 5.60 -15.99
CA SER A 44 13.20 6.96 -16.24
C SER A 44 12.22 7.47 -15.18
N GLU A 45 11.37 6.59 -14.60
CA GLU A 45 10.54 6.94 -13.46
C GLU A 45 11.39 7.29 -12.23
N GLY A 46 12.50 6.57 -12.02
CA GLY A 46 13.49 6.84 -10.98
C GLY A 46 14.17 8.18 -11.16
N ASP A 47 14.63 8.49 -12.39
CA ASP A 47 15.28 9.78 -12.70
C ASP A 47 14.37 10.98 -12.39
N VAL A 48 13.10 10.94 -12.84
CA VAL A 48 12.11 12.00 -12.55
C VAL A 48 11.85 12.12 -11.05
N ALA A 49 11.82 11.00 -10.33
CA ALA A 49 11.63 11.01 -8.89
C ALA A 49 12.84 11.60 -8.17
N ALA A 50 14.05 11.27 -8.61
CA ALA A 50 15.29 11.79 -8.05
C ALA A 50 15.37 13.31 -8.25
N ASP A 51 15.17 13.81 -9.46
CA ASP A 51 15.15 15.25 -9.76
C ASP A 51 14.18 16.01 -8.83
N TYR A 52 12.96 15.46 -8.63
CA TYR A 52 11.96 16.05 -7.72
C TYR A 52 12.43 16.06 -6.26
N LEU A 53 13.06 14.98 -5.81
CA LEU A 53 13.54 14.85 -4.43
C LEU A 53 14.78 15.67 -4.16
N GLU A 54 15.71 15.80 -5.13
CA GLU A 54 16.86 16.70 -5.05
C GLU A 54 16.40 18.16 -4.89
N GLU A 55 15.47 18.62 -5.72
CA GLU A 55 14.90 19.97 -5.59
C GLU A 55 14.23 20.18 -4.22
N LEU A 56 13.56 19.17 -3.69
CA LEU A 56 12.93 19.23 -2.36
C LEU A 56 13.98 19.33 -1.25
N LEU A 57 15.05 18.53 -1.31
CA LEU A 57 16.14 18.57 -0.33
C LEU A 57 16.83 19.96 -0.33
N ASP A 58 17.10 20.50 -1.52
CA ASP A 58 17.67 21.83 -1.68
C ASP A 58 16.79 22.93 -1.05
N ILE A 59 15.47 22.88 -1.28
CA ILE A 59 14.51 23.84 -0.70
C ILE A 59 14.42 23.70 0.82
N ALA A 60 14.54 22.46 1.32
CA ALA A 60 14.48 22.18 2.75
C ALA A 60 15.80 22.40 3.50
N ASP A 61 16.90 22.75 2.80
CA ASP A 61 18.26 22.88 3.32
C ASP A 61 18.70 21.59 4.06
N LEU A 62 18.45 20.45 3.40
CA LEU A 62 18.80 19.10 3.88
C LEU A 62 19.83 18.46 2.96
N ASP A 63 20.84 17.82 3.55
CA ASP A 63 21.85 17.07 2.83
C ASP A 63 21.47 15.59 2.75
N GLY A 64 21.45 15.02 1.54
CA GLY A 64 21.16 13.60 1.32
C GLY A 64 21.60 13.14 -0.06
N ASP A 65 22.15 11.94 -0.13
CA ASP A 65 22.49 11.27 -1.38
C ASP A 65 21.29 10.41 -1.85
N LEU A 66 20.97 10.47 -3.13
CA LEU A 66 19.92 9.65 -3.70
C LEU A 66 20.51 8.42 -4.40
N ASP A 67 20.01 7.25 -4.00
CA ASP A 67 20.29 6.00 -4.68
C ASP A 67 19.03 5.52 -5.40
N MET A 68 19.19 5.09 -6.65
CA MET A 68 18.10 4.57 -7.48
C MET A 68 18.35 3.12 -7.88
N ASP A 69 17.31 2.31 -7.84
CA ASP A 69 17.33 0.89 -8.27
C ASP A 69 15.99 0.49 -8.89
N VAL A 70 15.98 -0.65 -9.56
CA VAL A 70 14.78 -1.27 -10.09
C VAL A 70 14.49 -2.56 -9.34
N GLU A 71 13.49 -2.55 -8.50
CA GLU A 71 13.05 -3.69 -7.73
C GLU A 71 11.83 -4.39 -8.35
N GLY A 72 12.06 -5.48 -9.06
CA GLY A 72 10.99 -6.27 -9.67
C GLY A 72 10.21 -5.49 -10.73
N ASP A 73 9.07 -4.90 -10.36
CA ASP A 73 8.18 -4.16 -11.25
C ASP A 73 7.98 -2.68 -10.89
N ARG A 74 8.90 -2.12 -10.13
CA ARG A 74 8.85 -0.75 -9.65
C ARG A 74 10.22 -0.10 -9.58
N ALA A 75 10.27 1.21 -9.72
CA ALA A 75 11.42 2.00 -9.36
C ALA A 75 11.51 2.09 -7.83
N ALA A 76 12.71 2.02 -7.30
CA ALA A 76 13.02 2.24 -5.89
C ALA A 76 14.01 3.41 -5.78
N VAL A 77 13.68 4.38 -4.95
CA VAL A 77 14.55 5.52 -4.66
C VAL A 77 14.77 5.56 -3.15
N SER A 78 16.00 5.72 -2.74
CA SER A 78 16.35 5.89 -1.34
C SER A 78 17.15 7.15 -1.12
N ILE A 79 16.87 7.86 -0.03
CA ILE A 79 17.63 9.03 0.41
C ILE A 79 18.48 8.60 1.60
N VAL A 80 19.80 8.77 1.48
CA VAL A 80 20.77 8.42 2.52
C VAL A 80 21.48 9.69 2.97
N GLY A 81 21.52 9.94 4.25
CA GLY A 81 22.14 11.14 4.83
C GLY A 81 21.86 11.28 6.31
N ASP A 82 22.45 12.31 6.91
CA ASP A 82 22.22 12.63 8.30
C ASP A 82 21.10 13.70 8.44
N GLY A 83 20.36 13.64 9.55
CA GLY A 83 19.34 14.66 9.86
C GLY A 83 18.07 14.57 9.03
N LEU A 84 17.81 13.44 8.37
CA LEU A 84 16.64 13.20 7.53
C LEU A 84 15.37 12.81 8.31
N ASP A 85 15.43 12.70 9.65
CA ASP A 85 14.29 12.35 10.50
C ASP A 85 13.02 13.20 10.24
N PRO A 86 13.10 14.51 9.94
CA PRO A 86 11.92 15.31 9.61
C PRO A 86 11.17 14.83 8.37
N LEU A 87 11.87 14.22 7.40
CA LEU A 87 11.28 13.65 6.19
C LEU A 87 10.65 12.27 6.41
N VAL A 88 11.05 11.59 7.47
CA VAL A 88 10.38 10.35 7.92
C VAL A 88 9.13 10.69 8.72
N GLY A 89 9.27 11.60 9.70
CA GLY A 89 8.20 12.01 10.61
C GLY A 89 7.76 10.91 11.58
N PRO A 90 6.78 11.20 12.44
CA PRO A 90 6.26 10.23 13.39
C PRO A 90 5.64 9.04 12.62
N ASP A 91 6.04 7.83 13.02
CA ASP A 91 5.54 6.55 12.45
C ASP A 91 5.66 6.46 10.91
N GLY A 92 6.60 7.22 10.28
CA GLY A 92 6.78 7.25 8.83
C GLY A 92 5.71 8.00 8.04
N MET A 93 4.86 8.79 8.71
CA MET A 93 3.75 9.51 8.07
C MET A 93 4.22 10.53 7.03
N VAL A 94 5.33 11.23 7.29
CA VAL A 94 5.89 12.20 6.34
C VAL A 94 6.49 11.47 5.14
N LEU A 95 7.20 10.37 5.37
CA LEU A 95 7.73 9.50 4.32
C LEU A 95 6.62 8.98 3.39
N GLU A 96 5.49 8.53 3.94
CA GLU A 96 4.36 8.07 3.12
C GLU A 96 3.76 9.20 2.29
N ALA A 97 3.57 10.38 2.89
CA ALA A 97 3.06 11.55 2.18
C ALA A 97 4.03 12.00 1.07
N LEU A 98 5.32 12.01 1.36
CA LEU A 98 6.37 12.37 0.39
C LEU A 98 6.42 11.36 -0.76
N GLN A 99 6.29 10.06 -0.48
CA GLN A 99 6.21 9.03 -1.52
C GLN A 99 5.02 9.28 -2.47
N GLU A 100 3.85 9.64 -1.95
CA GLU A 100 2.69 9.96 -2.80
C GLU A 100 2.91 11.22 -3.63
N LEU A 101 3.55 12.26 -3.08
CA LEU A 101 3.91 13.46 -3.83
C LEU A 101 4.92 13.14 -4.93
N THR A 102 5.93 12.32 -4.66
CA THR A 102 6.91 11.87 -5.65
C THR A 102 6.23 11.08 -6.78
N ARG A 103 5.31 10.17 -6.46
CA ARG A 103 4.49 9.46 -7.46
C ARG A 103 3.64 10.39 -8.32
N LEU A 104 3.11 11.46 -7.73
CA LEU A 104 2.37 12.48 -8.49
C LEU A 104 3.28 13.30 -9.40
N ALA A 105 4.52 13.60 -8.98
CA ALA A 105 5.52 14.25 -9.82
C ALA A 105 5.86 13.38 -11.03
N VAL A 106 6.14 12.09 -10.81
CA VAL A 106 6.36 11.11 -11.89
C VAL A 106 5.13 11.02 -12.83
N TYR A 107 3.92 10.93 -12.27
CA TYR A 107 2.70 10.90 -13.08
C TYR A 107 2.52 12.16 -13.94
N ARG A 108 2.87 13.33 -13.41
CA ARG A 108 2.78 14.60 -14.15
C ARG A 108 3.70 14.62 -15.36
N ASP A 109 4.87 14.00 -15.24
CA ASP A 109 5.87 13.97 -16.30
C ASP A 109 5.62 12.85 -17.31
N THR A 110 5.35 11.65 -16.84
CA THR A 110 5.20 10.43 -17.67
C THR A 110 3.78 10.21 -18.20
N GLY A 111 2.76 10.74 -17.53
CA GLY A 111 1.34 10.45 -17.78
C GLY A 111 0.88 9.08 -17.29
N GLU A 112 1.76 8.29 -16.67
CA GLU A 112 1.48 6.94 -16.17
C GLU A 112 1.56 6.86 -14.66
N ARG A 113 0.71 5.99 -14.05
CA ARG A 113 0.75 5.76 -12.59
C ARG A 113 1.97 4.95 -12.22
N SER A 114 2.85 5.53 -11.43
CA SER A 114 4.02 4.87 -10.90
C SER A 114 3.71 4.07 -9.62
N ARG A 115 4.41 2.95 -9.45
CA ARG A 115 4.47 2.15 -8.22
C ARG A 115 5.75 2.41 -7.43
N LEU A 116 6.41 3.50 -7.72
CA LEU A 116 7.66 3.89 -7.08
C LEU A 116 7.62 3.68 -5.57
N MET A 117 8.70 3.16 -5.03
CA MET A 117 8.95 3.03 -3.60
C MET A 117 10.00 4.05 -3.20
N LEU A 118 9.70 4.82 -2.16
CA LEU A 118 10.64 5.73 -1.52
C LEU A 118 11.02 5.18 -0.15
N ASP A 119 12.31 5.19 0.16
CA ASP A 119 12.82 4.98 1.52
C ASP A 119 13.73 6.12 1.94
N ILE A 120 13.82 6.39 3.24
CA ILE A 120 14.66 7.47 3.79
C ILE A 120 15.41 6.92 5.00
N GLY A 121 16.75 6.97 4.92
CA GLY A 121 17.62 6.53 6.01
C GLY A 121 17.46 5.07 6.41
N GLY A 122 16.95 4.20 5.52
CA GLY A 122 16.71 2.80 5.85
C GLY A 122 15.53 2.59 6.82
N TYR A 123 14.63 3.57 6.95
CA TYR A 123 13.52 3.54 7.91
C TYR A 123 12.68 2.26 7.82
N ARG A 124 12.32 1.85 6.59
CA ARG A 124 11.48 0.65 6.38
C ARG A 124 12.17 -0.64 6.82
N ALA A 125 13.49 -0.72 6.62
CA ALA A 125 14.29 -1.86 7.08
C ALA A 125 14.33 -1.90 8.61
N GLY A 126 14.58 -0.76 9.25
CA GLY A 126 14.58 -0.63 10.71
C GLY A 126 13.22 -0.98 11.36
N VAL A 127 12.12 -0.52 10.78
CA VAL A 127 10.77 -0.88 11.24
C VAL A 127 10.56 -2.40 11.11
N ARG A 128 10.97 -2.99 9.98
CA ARG A 128 10.85 -4.44 9.77
C ARG A 128 11.64 -5.24 10.82
N GLU A 129 12.89 -4.85 11.09
CA GLU A 129 13.73 -5.51 12.10
C GLU A 129 13.11 -5.44 13.50
N ASN A 130 12.60 -4.27 13.88
CA ASN A 130 11.91 -4.09 15.16
C ASN A 130 10.65 -4.95 15.28
N LEU A 131 9.86 -5.06 14.21
CA LEU A 131 8.65 -5.88 14.19
C LEU A 131 8.97 -7.37 14.21
N VAL A 132 10.00 -7.81 13.52
CA VAL A 132 10.50 -9.21 13.57
C VAL A 132 10.95 -9.54 15.00
N LYS A 133 11.69 -8.63 15.65
CA LYS A 133 12.08 -8.82 17.05
C LYS A 133 10.87 -8.89 17.97
N LEU A 134 9.94 -7.95 17.86
CA LEU A 134 8.69 -7.94 18.62
C LEU A 134 7.90 -9.26 18.44
N ALA A 135 7.79 -9.74 17.21
CA ALA A 135 7.11 -10.99 16.91
C ALA A 135 7.80 -12.17 17.58
N ARG A 136 9.14 -12.25 17.53
CA ARG A 136 9.93 -13.33 18.16
C ARG A 136 9.80 -13.33 19.67
N ASP A 137 9.83 -12.18 20.31
CA ASP A 137 9.65 -12.05 21.74
C ASP A 137 8.24 -12.56 22.13
N ALA A 138 7.20 -12.10 21.43
CA ALA A 138 5.83 -12.56 21.68
C ALA A 138 5.60 -14.06 21.35
N ILE A 139 6.28 -14.61 20.34
CA ILE A 139 6.28 -16.07 20.06
C ILE A 139 6.89 -16.86 21.23
N ALA A 140 7.96 -16.35 21.83
CA ALA A 140 8.56 -16.98 23.00
C ALA A 140 7.59 -16.98 24.18
N ASP A 141 6.93 -15.85 24.47
CA ASP A 141 5.94 -15.73 25.52
C ASP A 141 4.77 -16.73 25.34
N VAL A 142 4.23 -16.83 24.10
CA VAL A 142 3.16 -17.80 23.76
C VAL A 142 3.61 -19.24 24.00
N ARG A 143 4.87 -19.57 23.70
CA ARG A 143 5.40 -20.94 23.89
C ARG A 143 5.64 -21.27 25.35
N ASP A 144 6.08 -20.29 26.14
CA ASP A 144 6.42 -20.48 27.56
C ASP A 144 5.17 -20.49 28.44
N GLU A 145 4.22 -19.60 28.18
CA GLU A 145 3.00 -19.45 28.97
C GLU A 145 1.83 -20.31 28.47
N GLY A 146 1.82 -20.68 27.19
CA GLY A 146 0.73 -21.44 26.57
C GLY A 146 -0.56 -20.61 26.38
N GLU A 147 -0.48 -19.30 26.54
CA GLU A 147 -1.58 -18.37 26.39
C GLU A 147 -1.42 -17.51 25.13
N ALA A 148 -2.55 -16.98 24.61
CA ALA A 148 -2.52 -16.08 23.47
C ALA A 148 -1.96 -14.71 23.85
N VAL A 149 -1.05 -14.17 23.04
CA VAL A 149 -0.46 -12.84 23.23
C VAL A 149 -1.04 -11.86 22.22
N LYS A 150 -1.56 -10.74 22.73
CA LYS A 150 -2.11 -9.64 21.94
C LYS A 150 -1.12 -8.50 21.85
N LEU A 151 -0.73 -8.14 20.63
CA LEU A 151 0.19 -7.04 20.36
C LEU A 151 -0.54 -5.68 20.35
N ALA A 152 0.24 -4.59 20.33
CA ALA A 152 -0.29 -3.25 20.15
C ALA A 152 -0.96 -3.08 18.77
N PRO A 153 -1.86 -2.11 18.62
CA PRO A 153 -2.39 -1.74 17.30
C PRO A 153 -1.27 -1.37 16.34
N MET A 154 -1.39 -1.80 15.08
CA MET A 154 -0.39 -1.56 14.05
C MET A 154 -1.02 -1.52 12.65
N THR A 155 -0.33 -0.90 11.70
CA THR A 155 -0.77 -0.75 10.32
C THR A 155 -0.93 -2.10 9.59
N PRO A 156 -1.67 -2.17 8.48
CA PRO A 156 -1.79 -3.41 7.68
C PRO A 156 -0.45 -3.98 7.22
N PHE A 157 0.51 -3.11 6.88
CA PHE A 157 1.86 -3.51 6.49
C PHE A 157 2.62 -4.16 7.65
N GLU A 158 2.59 -3.55 8.82
CA GLU A 158 3.24 -4.07 10.03
C GLU A 158 2.63 -5.40 10.47
N ARG A 159 1.29 -5.50 10.44
CA ARG A 159 0.61 -6.77 10.75
C ARG A 159 1.05 -7.90 9.84
N LYS A 160 1.25 -7.61 8.55
CA LYS A 160 1.74 -8.62 7.61
C LYS A 160 3.11 -9.16 8.00
N ILE A 161 4.05 -8.28 8.40
CA ILE A 161 5.40 -8.69 8.83
C ILE A 161 5.31 -9.62 10.04
N VAL A 162 4.49 -9.26 11.02
CA VAL A 162 4.29 -10.08 12.22
C VAL A 162 3.65 -11.43 11.87
N HIS A 163 2.61 -11.46 11.04
CA HIS A 163 1.97 -12.71 10.59
C HIS A 163 2.95 -13.63 9.86
N ASP A 164 3.79 -13.08 8.99
CA ASP A 164 4.79 -13.85 8.24
C ASP A 164 5.83 -14.48 9.20
N GLU A 165 6.29 -13.76 10.23
CA GLU A 165 7.23 -14.27 11.22
C GLU A 165 6.58 -15.34 12.12
N VAL A 166 5.34 -15.13 12.56
CA VAL A 166 4.58 -16.11 13.35
C VAL A 166 4.35 -17.40 12.57
N ALA A 167 3.95 -17.28 11.30
CA ALA A 167 3.78 -18.43 10.41
C ALA A 167 5.09 -19.19 10.19
N SER A 168 6.21 -18.48 10.03
CA SER A 168 7.56 -19.07 9.92
C SER A 168 7.97 -19.86 11.16
N ALA A 169 7.50 -19.43 12.33
CA ALA A 169 7.71 -20.11 13.61
C ALA A 169 6.76 -21.30 13.85
N GLY A 170 5.82 -21.56 12.94
CA GLY A 170 4.84 -22.65 13.02
C GLY A 170 3.67 -22.39 13.96
N LEU A 171 3.42 -21.14 14.33
CA LEU A 171 2.27 -20.72 15.11
C LEU A 171 1.18 -20.10 14.23
N SER A 172 0.00 -19.94 14.79
CA SER A 172 -1.12 -19.25 14.17
C SER A 172 -1.29 -17.84 14.75
N SER A 173 -1.76 -16.92 13.91
CA SER A 173 -2.08 -15.55 14.36
C SER A 173 -3.28 -15.00 13.63
N GLU A 174 -4.04 -14.16 14.31
CA GLU A 174 -5.24 -13.50 13.80
C GLU A 174 -5.16 -11.99 13.97
N SER A 175 -5.85 -11.24 13.11
CA SER A 175 -5.96 -9.79 13.26
C SER A 175 -7.32 -9.43 13.85
N GLU A 176 -7.33 -8.86 15.06
CA GLU A 176 -8.51 -8.41 15.77
C GLU A 176 -8.71 -6.90 15.76
N GLY A 177 -9.96 -6.47 15.86
CA GLY A 177 -10.32 -5.06 15.95
C GLY A 177 -10.60 -4.40 14.62
N VAL A 178 -10.84 -3.10 14.68
CA VAL A 178 -11.17 -2.23 13.53
C VAL A 178 -10.10 -1.12 13.45
N GLU A 179 -9.71 -0.73 12.25
CA GLU A 179 -8.78 0.38 12.05
C GLU A 179 -9.29 1.66 12.75
N PRO A 180 -8.42 2.44 13.39
CA PRO A 180 -6.97 2.30 13.47
C PRO A 180 -6.46 1.41 14.63
N SER A 181 -7.36 0.81 15.43
CA SER A 181 -7.02 0.03 16.65
C SER A 181 -6.87 -1.46 16.36
N ARG A 182 -6.68 -1.86 15.11
CA ARG A 182 -6.53 -3.27 14.75
C ARG A 182 -5.13 -3.79 15.06
N CYS A 183 -5.07 -4.96 15.69
CA CYS A 183 -3.84 -5.56 16.20
C CYS A 183 -3.70 -7.04 15.80
N VAL A 184 -2.52 -7.62 16.02
CA VAL A 184 -2.27 -9.06 15.86
C VAL A 184 -2.39 -9.76 17.21
N VAL A 185 -3.03 -10.94 17.20
CA VAL A 185 -3.08 -11.89 18.32
C VAL A 185 -2.38 -13.16 17.87
N ILE A 186 -1.37 -13.58 18.63
CA ILE A 186 -0.63 -14.81 18.40
C ILE A 186 -1.24 -15.91 19.25
N LEU A 187 -1.56 -17.05 18.64
CA LEU A 187 -2.28 -18.15 19.30
C LEU A 187 -1.31 -19.30 19.62
N PRO A 188 -1.50 -19.97 20.76
CA PRO A 188 -0.72 -21.16 21.08
C PRO A 188 -1.00 -22.31 20.10
N SER A 189 -0.03 -23.21 19.95
CA SER A 189 -0.23 -24.44 19.21
C SER A 189 -1.25 -25.32 19.96
N THR A 190 -2.27 -25.76 19.25
CA THR A 190 -3.27 -26.70 19.78
C THR A 190 -2.70 -28.11 19.80
#